data_4598b5b7b6d998283e03ae73a48aafa4
#
_entry.id   4598b5b7b6d998283e03ae73a48aafa4
#
_cell.length_a   1.000
_cell.length_b   1.000
_cell.length_c   1.000
_cell.angle_alpha   90.00
_cell.angle_beta   90.00
_cell.angle_gamma   90.00
#
_symmetry.space_group_name_H-M   'P 1'
#
loop_
_entity.id
_entity.type
_entity.pdbx_description
1 polymer ?
#
loop_
_entity_poly.entity_id
_entity_poly.type
_entity_poly.pdbx_seq_one_letter_code
_entity_poly.pdbx_strand_id
1 'polypeptide(L)'
;LFRLDDQLRSFCKGLSIPSKSYDSEHFLTTRDEMAHFFEGKKKWVMEFFYRYMRKKFDILMVHDQPEGGSWNYDKFNRNKWNGSPDIPTPFYPKVDEIDVIQKMIEDEGIKTLGTFSKDDFLFPVTREESIAQLDYFCEHLLAHFGTYQDAMHQEQTNLFHARISFALNAK
;
A
#
# COMPACT_ATOMS: atom_id res chain seq x y z
N LEU A 1 -15.98 -3.18 -9.40
CA LEU A 1 -15.11 -4.27 -9.83
C LEU A 1 -15.91 -5.54 -10.11
N PHE A 2 -16.67 -6.09 -9.18
CA PHE A 2 -17.47 -7.32 -9.38
C PHE A 2 -18.39 -7.25 -10.61
N ARG A 3 -19.07 -6.13 -10.81
CA ARG A 3 -19.96 -5.95 -11.96
C ARG A 3 -19.21 -6.04 -13.30
N LEU A 4 -17.99 -5.52 -13.39
CA LEU A 4 -17.15 -5.62 -14.57
C LEU A 4 -16.69 -7.06 -14.79
N ASP A 5 -16.30 -7.78 -13.75
CA ASP A 5 -15.93 -9.18 -13.83
C ASP A 5 -17.07 -10.05 -14.34
N ASP A 6 -18.30 -9.83 -13.86
CA ASP A 6 -19.48 -10.54 -14.32
C ASP A 6 -19.81 -10.23 -15.79
N GLN A 7 -19.65 -8.97 -16.19
CA GLN A 7 -19.79 -8.57 -17.59
C GLN A 7 -18.78 -9.26 -18.50
N LEU A 8 -17.49 -9.27 -18.10
CA LEU A 8 -16.43 -9.93 -18.85
C LEU A 8 -16.63 -11.43 -18.92
N ARG A 9 -16.98 -12.08 -17.81
CA ARG A 9 -17.31 -13.53 -17.81
C ARG A 9 -18.48 -13.85 -18.73
N SER A 10 -19.53 -13.02 -18.71
CA SER A 10 -20.69 -13.19 -19.58
C SER A 10 -20.34 -12.99 -21.04
N PHE A 11 -19.52 -11.98 -21.36
CA PHE A 11 -18.99 -11.74 -22.69
C PHE A 11 -18.15 -12.94 -23.19
N CYS A 12 -17.21 -13.41 -22.38
CA CYS A 12 -16.36 -14.54 -22.71
C CYS A 12 -17.14 -15.83 -22.97
N LYS A 13 -18.23 -16.07 -22.24
CA LYS A 13 -19.13 -17.22 -22.49
C LYS A 13 -19.81 -17.14 -23.87
N GLY A 14 -20.02 -15.95 -24.41
CA GLY A 14 -20.58 -15.74 -25.76
C GLY A 14 -19.58 -15.89 -26.90
N LEU A 15 -18.28 -15.98 -26.58
CA LEU A 15 -17.25 -16.18 -27.63
C LEU A 15 -17.18 -17.63 -28.09
N SER A 16 -16.87 -17.80 -29.38
CA SER A 16 -16.64 -19.13 -29.95
C SER A 16 -15.27 -19.72 -29.63
N ILE A 17 -14.44 -19.00 -28.85
CA ILE A 17 -13.10 -19.41 -28.45
C ILE A 17 -13.03 -19.70 -26.96
N PRO A 18 -12.25 -20.72 -26.54
CA PRO A 18 -12.04 -20.99 -25.14
C PRO A 18 -11.43 -19.77 -24.42
N SER A 19 -11.97 -19.44 -23.25
CA SER A 19 -11.45 -18.37 -22.41
C SER A 19 -11.16 -18.85 -20.99
N LYS A 20 -10.13 -18.32 -20.34
CA LYS A 20 -9.74 -18.62 -18.97
C LYS A 20 -9.45 -17.32 -18.22
N SER A 21 -10.05 -17.16 -17.07
CA SER A 21 -9.74 -16.07 -16.16
C SER A 21 -8.67 -16.51 -15.16
N TYR A 22 -7.70 -15.65 -14.93
CA TYR A 22 -6.68 -15.81 -13.88
C TYR A 22 -6.91 -14.78 -12.82
N ASP A 23 -6.61 -15.13 -11.58
CA ASP A 23 -6.64 -14.18 -10.48
C ASP A 23 -5.36 -13.33 -10.48
N SER A 24 -5.40 -12.21 -9.75
CA SER A 24 -4.26 -11.30 -9.62
C SER A 24 -3.33 -11.78 -8.50
N GLU A 25 -2.04 -11.71 -8.73
CA GLU A 25 -1.01 -11.98 -7.71
C GLU A 25 -0.73 -10.76 -6.81
N HIS A 26 -1.44 -9.64 -7.01
CA HIS A 26 -1.28 -8.43 -6.19
C HIS A 26 -1.81 -8.57 -4.77
N PHE A 27 -2.69 -9.53 -4.54
CA PHE A 27 -3.30 -9.76 -3.24
C PHE A 27 -2.94 -11.14 -2.73
N LEU A 28 -2.74 -11.26 -1.42
CA LEU A 28 -2.53 -12.56 -0.77
C LEU A 28 -3.78 -13.45 -0.80
N THR A 29 -4.92 -12.89 -1.16
CA THR A 29 -6.21 -13.58 -1.25
C THR A 29 -6.64 -13.78 -2.69
N THR A 30 -7.30 -14.89 -2.96
CA THR A 30 -8.11 -15.03 -4.17
C THR A 30 -9.40 -14.20 -4.05
N ARG A 31 -10.06 -13.92 -5.18
CA ARG A 31 -11.30 -13.11 -5.20
C ARG A 31 -12.42 -13.73 -4.34
N ASP A 32 -12.52 -15.04 -4.35
CA ASP A 32 -13.60 -15.75 -3.66
C ASP A 32 -13.29 -16.03 -2.20
N GLU A 33 -12.05 -15.94 -1.76
CA GLU A 33 -11.63 -16.30 -0.42
C GLU A 33 -12.32 -15.47 0.67
N MET A 34 -12.43 -14.15 0.47
CA MET A 34 -13.13 -13.29 1.41
C MET A 34 -14.62 -13.64 1.48
N ALA A 35 -15.25 -13.94 0.33
CA ALA A 35 -16.65 -14.35 0.29
C ALA A 35 -16.87 -15.66 1.03
N HIS A 36 -16.04 -16.68 0.81
CA HIS A 36 -16.10 -17.95 1.51
C HIS A 36 -15.87 -17.79 3.02
N PHE A 37 -14.89 -16.94 3.42
CA PHE A 37 -14.64 -16.69 4.84
C PHE A 37 -15.86 -16.10 5.57
N PHE A 38 -16.62 -15.23 4.90
CA PHE A 38 -17.79 -14.59 5.49
C PHE A 38 -19.12 -15.33 5.22
N GLU A 39 -19.10 -16.40 4.46
CA GLU A 39 -20.29 -17.19 4.16
C GLU A 39 -20.98 -17.66 5.45
N GLY A 40 -22.28 -17.46 5.54
CA GLY A 40 -23.10 -17.82 6.71
C GLY A 40 -22.88 -16.97 7.97
N LYS A 41 -21.97 -16.00 7.95
CA LYS A 41 -21.72 -15.13 9.11
C LYS A 41 -22.71 -13.96 9.14
N LYS A 42 -23.29 -13.70 10.31
CA LYS A 42 -24.23 -12.59 10.52
C LYS A 42 -23.57 -11.21 10.49
N LYS A 43 -22.27 -11.14 10.79
CA LYS A 43 -21.50 -9.87 10.81
C LYS A 43 -20.19 -10.05 10.07
N TRP A 44 -19.88 -9.09 9.23
CA TRP A 44 -18.65 -9.05 8.45
C TRP A 44 -17.66 -8.09 9.13
N VAL A 45 -16.86 -8.65 10.02
CA VAL A 45 -15.85 -7.91 10.78
C VAL A 45 -14.48 -8.20 10.18
N MET A 46 -13.84 -7.18 9.59
CA MET A 46 -12.55 -7.31 8.92
C MET A 46 -11.44 -7.77 9.85
N GLU A 47 -11.51 -7.44 11.13
CA GLU A 47 -10.56 -7.93 12.14
C GLU A 47 -10.47 -9.47 12.17
N PHE A 48 -11.59 -10.17 12.01
CA PHE A 48 -11.58 -11.64 11.98
C PHE A 48 -10.93 -12.18 10.69
N PHE A 49 -11.15 -11.53 9.57
CA PHE A 49 -10.50 -11.87 8.33
C PHE A 49 -8.98 -11.59 8.38
N TYR A 50 -8.59 -10.46 8.93
CA TYR A 50 -7.19 -10.12 9.18
C TYR A 50 -6.48 -11.20 10.04
N ARG A 51 -7.10 -11.62 11.14
CA ARG A 51 -6.56 -12.69 12.00
C ARG A 51 -6.45 -14.02 11.26
N TYR A 52 -7.46 -14.37 10.46
CA TYR A 52 -7.44 -15.54 9.60
C TYR A 52 -6.26 -15.49 8.62
N MET A 53 -6.05 -14.36 7.94
CA MET A 53 -4.96 -14.19 6.98
C MET A 53 -3.59 -14.28 7.66
N ARG A 54 -3.40 -13.66 8.81
CA ARG A 54 -2.16 -13.76 9.58
C ARG A 54 -1.82 -15.20 9.95
N LYS A 55 -2.81 -15.95 10.41
CA LYS A 55 -2.64 -17.39 10.72
C LYS A 55 -2.34 -18.22 9.48
N LYS A 56 -3.07 -17.98 8.39
CA LYS A 56 -2.89 -18.68 7.11
C LYS A 56 -1.48 -18.55 6.53
N PHE A 57 -0.90 -17.38 6.64
CA PHE A 57 0.42 -17.06 6.07
C PHE A 57 1.54 -17.01 7.13
N ASP A 58 1.23 -17.32 8.37
CA ASP A 58 2.19 -17.29 9.51
C ASP A 58 2.88 -15.92 9.67
N ILE A 59 2.14 -14.83 9.41
CA ILE A 59 2.70 -13.47 9.45
C ILE A 59 2.64 -12.94 10.88
N LEU A 60 3.80 -12.66 11.47
CA LEU A 60 3.95 -12.19 12.86
C LEU A 60 3.18 -13.06 13.87
N MET A 61 3.32 -14.37 13.71
CA MET A 61 2.69 -15.37 14.59
C MET A 61 3.76 -16.13 15.39
N VAL A 62 3.44 -16.45 16.64
CA VAL A 62 4.24 -17.31 17.51
C VAL A 62 3.30 -18.31 18.15
N HIS A 63 3.41 -19.60 17.83
CA HIS A 63 2.59 -20.67 18.36
C HIS A 63 1.06 -20.34 18.30
N ASP A 64 0.56 -20.00 17.12
CA ASP A 64 -0.84 -19.61 16.86
C ASP A 64 -1.33 -18.34 17.58
N GLN A 65 -0.46 -17.62 18.27
CA GLN A 65 -0.75 -16.32 18.87
C GLN A 65 -0.05 -15.19 18.10
N PRO A 66 -0.60 -13.98 18.10
CA PRO A 66 0.06 -12.85 17.49
C PRO A 66 1.35 -12.52 18.23
N GLU A 67 2.42 -12.26 17.50
CA GLU A 67 3.65 -11.71 18.08
C GLU A 67 3.32 -10.41 18.85
N GLY A 68 3.97 -10.22 20.00
CA GLY A 68 3.65 -9.11 20.91
C GLY A 68 2.36 -9.29 21.74
N GLY A 69 1.66 -10.44 21.60
CA GLY A 69 0.53 -10.81 22.45
C GLY A 69 -0.80 -10.08 22.15
N SER A 70 -0.85 -9.20 21.17
CA SER A 70 -2.06 -8.46 20.78
C SER A 70 -2.31 -8.50 19.29
N TRP A 71 -3.59 -8.63 18.90
CA TRP A 71 -3.96 -8.67 17.48
C TRP A 71 -3.89 -7.31 16.79
N ASN A 72 -4.09 -6.23 17.54
CA ASN A 72 -3.92 -4.86 17.05
C ASN A 72 -3.46 -3.95 18.18
N TYR A 73 -2.95 -2.79 17.82
CA TYR A 73 -2.42 -1.76 18.68
C TYR A 73 -3.07 -0.39 18.44
N ASP A 74 -4.26 -0.34 17.84
CA ASP A 74 -4.98 0.88 17.44
C ASP A 74 -5.19 1.90 18.58
N LYS A 75 -5.16 1.42 19.83
CA LYS A 75 -5.27 2.29 21.00
C LYS A 75 -4.07 3.20 21.19
N PHE A 76 -2.93 2.87 20.57
CA PHE A 76 -1.65 3.53 20.80
C PHE A 76 -1.11 4.25 19.58
N ASN A 77 -1.84 4.28 18.46
CA ASN A 77 -1.37 4.78 17.18
C ASN A 77 -1.61 6.28 16.93
N ARG A 78 -2.21 7.01 17.92
CA ARG A 78 -2.60 8.42 17.81
C ARG A 78 -1.89 9.32 18.80
N ASN A 79 -0.71 8.95 19.24
CA ASN A 79 0.06 9.78 20.15
C ASN A 79 0.45 11.08 19.46
N LYS A 80 0.35 12.20 20.19
CA LYS A 80 0.83 13.47 19.67
C LYS A 80 2.35 13.49 19.69
N TRP A 81 2.94 13.81 18.54
CA TRP A 81 4.36 14.10 18.50
C TRP A 81 4.63 15.52 19.03
N ASN A 82 5.57 15.64 19.94
CA ASN A 82 5.88 16.87 20.67
C ASN A 82 7.33 17.35 20.49
N GLY A 83 7.98 16.90 19.41
CA GLY A 83 9.38 17.21 19.14
C GLY A 83 10.35 16.07 19.46
N SER A 84 9.86 14.97 20.04
CA SER A 84 10.69 13.79 20.32
C SER A 84 9.90 12.50 20.06
N PRO A 85 10.55 11.46 19.49
CA PRO A 85 11.93 11.43 19.00
C PRO A 85 12.12 12.30 17.75
N ASP A 86 13.38 12.59 17.41
CA ASP A 86 13.72 13.28 16.16
C ASP A 86 13.20 12.49 14.96
N ILE A 87 12.66 13.22 13.99
CA ILE A 87 12.17 12.63 12.74
C ILE A 87 13.32 12.59 11.75
N PRO A 88 13.80 11.40 11.33
CA PRO A 88 14.81 11.30 10.31
C PRO A 88 14.36 11.96 9.01
N THR A 89 15.29 12.56 8.28
CA THR A 89 15.02 13.12 6.95
C THR A 89 14.44 12.02 6.05
N PRO A 90 13.29 12.24 5.42
CA PRO A 90 12.71 11.24 4.53
C PRO A 90 13.67 10.85 3.40
N PHE A 91 13.63 9.59 3.00
CA PHE A 91 14.34 9.13 1.81
C PHE A 91 13.68 9.74 0.56
N TYR A 92 14.48 10.40 -0.26
CA TYR A 92 14.07 10.94 -1.55
C TYR A 92 14.92 10.33 -2.65
N PRO A 93 14.33 9.53 -3.57
CA PRO A 93 15.06 9.04 -4.72
C PRO A 93 15.45 10.20 -5.64
N LYS A 94 16.59 10.06 -6.33
CA LYS A 94 16.99 10.98 -7.39
C LYS A 94 16.55 10.41 -8.72
N VAL A 95 15.54 11.00 -9.32
CA VAL A 95 14.99 10.55 -10.60
C VAL A 95 15.48 11.48 -11.70
N ASP A 96 16.36 10.98 -12.56
CA ASP A 96 16.98 11.80 -13.62
C ASP A 96 16.07 11.97 -14.85
N GLU A 97 15.11 11.07 -15.05
CA GLU A 97 14.23 11.04 -16.21
C GLU A 97 13.07 12.04 -16.15
N ILE A 98 12.86 12.73 -15.04
CA ILE A 98 11.72 13.63 -14.84
C ILE A 98 11.69 14.76 -15.88
N ASP A 99 12.85 15.38 -16.17
CA ASP A 99 12.94 16.45 -17.15
C ASP A 99 12.57 15.97 -18.56
N VAL A 100 12.96 14.74 -18.89
CA VAL A 100 12.65 14.12 -20.19
C VAL A 100 11.14 13.86 -20.32
N ILE A 101 10.53 13.32 -19.29
CA ILE A 101 9.08 13.03 -19.27
C ILE A 101 8.28 14.33 -19.28
N GLN A 102 8.69 15.34 -18.53
CA GLN A 102 8.04 16.63 -18.53
C GLN A 102 8.06 17.25 -19.94
N LYS A 103 9.21 17.23 -20.60
CA LYS A 103 9.34 17.72 -21.97
C LYS A 103 8.46 16.93 -22.94
N MET A 104 8.40 15.61 -22.84
CA MET A 104 7.50 14.80 -23.68
C MET A 104 6.01 15.20 -23.49
N ILE A 105 5.58 15.45 -22.26
CA ILE A 105 4.22 15.89 -21.95
C ILE A 105 3.93 17.26 -22.62
N GLU A 106 4.89 18.18 -22.55
CA GLU A 106 4.79 19.52 -23.14
C GLU A 106 4.78 19.45 -24.68
N ASP A 107 5.70 18.70 -25.29
CA ASP A 107 5.82 18.53 -26.73
C ASP A 107 4.56 17.91 -27.37
N GLU A 108 3.95 16.97 -26.68
CA GLU A 108 2.69 16.32 -27.09
C GLU A 108 1.42 17.13 -26.74
N GLY A 109 1.57 18.28 -26.11
CA GLY A 109 0.46 19.16 -25.71
C GLY A 109 -0.54 18.50 -24.75
N ILE A 110 -0.10 17.55 -23.93
CA ILE A 110 -0.95 16.84 -22.98
C ILE A 110 -1.33 17.79 -21.84
N LYS A 111 -2.62 17.97 -21.62
CA LYS A 111 -3.11 18.81 -20.52
C LYS A 111 -3.03 18.05 -19.20
N THR A 112 -2.31 18.61 -18.25
CA THR A 112 -2.18 18.10 -16.89
C THR A 112 -2.82 19.03 -15.87
N LEU A 113 -3.15 18.51 -14.69
CA LEU A 113 -3.55 19.30 -13.54
C LEU A 113 -2.35 19.48 -12.62
N GLY A 114 -2.12 20.75 -12.20
CA GLY A 114 -0.96 21.09 -11.36
C GLY A 114 0.35 21.16 -12.12
N THR A 115 1.40 21.41 -11.38
CA THR A 115 2.78 21.52 -11.85
C THR A 115 3.69 20.69 -10.96
N PHE A 116 4.76 20.19 -11.50
CA PHE A 116 5.83 19.56 -10.74
C PHE A 116 7.19 19.96 -11.32
N SER A 117 8.23 19.87 -10.52
CA SER A 117 9.60 20.01 -10.95
C SER A 117 10.40 18.78 -10.56
N LYS A 118 11.58 18.61 -11.13
CA LYS A 118 12.50 17.53 -10.77
C LYS A 118 12.80 17.53 -9.27
N ASP A 119 13.00 18.71 -8.70
CA ASP A 119 13.36 18.86 -7.27
C ASP A 119 12.19 18.55 -6.33
N ASP A 120 10.94 18.67 -6.82
CA ASP A 120 9.73 18.40 -6.05
C ASP A 120 9.20 16.98 -6.24
N PHE A 121 9.80 16.20 -7.13
CA PHE A 121 9.38 14.83 -7.36
C PHE A 121 10.01 13.88 -6.33
N LEU A 122 9.18 13.37 -5.43
CA LEU A 122 9.60 12.67 -4.21
C LEU A 122 9.30 11.17 -4.22
N PHE A 123 8.95 10.61 -5.36
CA PHE A 123 8.49 9.22 -5.47
C PHE A 123 9.49 8.35 -6.22
N PRO A 124 9.71 7.11 -5.79
CA PRO A 124 10.51 6.15 -6.54
C PRO A 124 9.80 5.79 -7.85
N VAL A 125 10.57 5.66 -8.92
CA VAL A 125 10.07 5.26 -10.26
C VAL A 125 10.60 3.90 -10.68
N THR A 126 11.62 3.38 -10.01
CA THR A 126 12.15 2.04 -10.25
C THR A 126 11.86 1.11 -9.07
N ARG A 127 11.97 -0.21 -9.32
CA ARG A 127 11.84 -1.21 -8.26
C ARG A 127 12.96 -1.07 -7.22
N GLU A 128 14.17 -0.81 -7.68
CA GLU A 128 15.36 -0.65 -6.84
C GLU A 128 15.19 0.53 -5.88
N GLU A 129 14.73 1.66 -6.37
CA GLU A 129 14.44 2.85 -5.54
C GLU A 129 13.30 2.57 -4.55
N SER A 130 12.28 1.83 -4.98
CA SER A 130 11.15 1.45 -4.11
C SER A 130 11.60 0.54 -2.97
N ILE A 131 12.50 -0.41 -3.25
CA ILE A 131 13.09 -1.28 -2.23
C ILE A 131 13.99 -0.45 -1.30
N ALA A 132 14.82 0.43 -1.83
CA ALA A 132 15.67 1.30 -1.01
C ALA A 132 14.84 2.19 -0.07
N GLN A 133 13.69 2.70 -0.52
CA GLN A 133 12.77 3.44 0.32
C GLN A 133 12.14 2.55 1.43
N LEU A 134 11.80 1.31 1.10
CA LEU A 134 11.28 0.35 2.08
C LEU A 134 12.34 0.01 3.13
N ASP A 135 13.58 -0.26 2.70
CA ASP A 135 14.70 -0.57 3.60
C ASP A 135 14.98 0.60 4.54
N TYR A 136 15.00 1.83 4.00
CA TYR A 136 15.15 3.04 4.79
C TYR A 136 14.03 3.19 5.84
N PHE A 137 12.79 2.92 5.46
CA PHE A 137 11.67 2.94 6.41
C PHE A 137 11.87 1.90 7.53
N CYS A 138 12.23 0.67 7.17
CA CYS A 138 12.43 -0.40 8.15
C CYS A 138 13.56 -0.09 9.14
N GLU A 139 14.64 0.52 8.66
CA GLU A 139 15.82 0.84 9.47
C GLU A 139 15.61 2.07 10.37
N HIS A 140 14.98 3.12 9.85
CA HIS A 140 15.00 4.43 10.52
C HIS A 140 13.63 4.87 11.07
N LEU A 141 12.52 4.41 10.52
CA LEU A 141 11.20 4.95 10.82
C LEU A 141 10.25 3.95 11.50
N LEU A 142 10.38 2.66 11.18
CA LEU A 142 9.42 1.63 11.60
C LEU A 142 9.28 1.54 13.12
N ALA A 143 10.35 1.74 13.88
CA ALA A 143 10.33 1.67 15.35
C ALA A 143 9.33 2.66 15.98
N HIS A 144 9.06 3.78 15.32
CA HIS A 144 8.16 4.83 15.80
C HIS A 144 6.86 4.92 15.02
N PHE A 145 6.77 4.26 13.85
CA PHE A 145 5.61 4.33 12.97
C PHE A 145 4.31 3.98 13.70
N GLY A 146 4.27 2.85 14.42
CA GLY A 146 3.05 2.40 15.09
C GLY A 146 2.49 3.40 16.09
N THR A 147 3.36 4.12 16.82
CA THR A 147 2.96 5.11 17.82
C THR A 147 2.31 6.35 17.20
N TYR A 148 2.77 6.74 16.00
CA TYR A 148 2.39 7.99 15.34
C TYR A 148 1.64 7.77 14.02
N GLN A 149 1.17 6.56 13.74
CA GLN A 149 0.52 6.18 12.47
C GLN A 149 -0.62 7.13 12.09
N ASP A 150 -1.48 7.47 13.03
CA ASP A 150 -2.63 8.36 12.82
C ASP A 150 -2.39 9.77 13.40
N ALA A 151 -1.15 10.09 13.76
CA ALA A 151 -0.81 11.42 14.24
C ALA A 151 -0.75 12.43 13.08
N MET A 152 -1.09 13.67 13.39
CA MET A 152 -0.93 14.80 12.48
C MET A 152 -0.20 15.93 13.18
N HIS A 153 0.68 16.60 12.44
CA HIS A 153 1.42 17.77 12.92
C HIS A 153 1.48 18.84 11.85
N GLN A 154 1.27 20.09 12.21
CA GLN A 154 1.16 21.19 11.25
C GLN A 154 2.44 21.42 10.44
N GLU A 155 3.61 21.28 11.09
CA GLU A 155 4.91 21.55 10.48
C GLU A 155 5.66 20.29 10.04
N GLN A 156 5.11 19.08 10.31
CA GLN A 156 5.75 17.80 9.99
C GLN A 156 4.83 16.98 9.11
N THR A 157 5.08 17.01 7.82
CA THR A 157 4.21 16.40 6.81
C THR A 157 4.36 14.89 6.72
N ASN A 158 5.52 14.35 7.08
CA ASN A 158 5.82 12.93 6.89
C ASN A 158 5.83 12.12 8.19
N LEU A 159 6.13 12.75 9.33
CA LEU A 159 6.37 12.03 10.60
C LEU A 159 7.22 10.77 10.36
N PHE A 160 6.75 9.61 10.79
CA PHE A 160 7.44 8.32 10.64
C PHE A 160 6.81 7.43 9.54
N HIS A 161 6.13 8.02 8.55
CA HIS A 161 5.45 7.27 7.51
C HIS A 161 6.39 6.68 6.45
N ALA A 162 6.07 5.49 5.97
CA ALA A 162 6.84 4.76 4.97
C ALA A 162 6.82 5.39 3.58
N ARG A 163 5.74 6.07 3.20
CA ARG A 163 5.51 6.68 1.88
C ARG A 163 5.61 5.69 0.69
N ILE A 164 5.39 4.40 0.94
CA ILE A 164 5.47 3.32 -0.07
C ILE A 164 4.16 3.07 -0.83
N SER A 165 3.07 3.77 -0.49
CA SER A 165 1.77 3.55 -1.13
C SER A 165 1.79 3.81 -2.64
N PHE A 166 2.58 4.77 -3.10
CA PHE A 166 2.76 5.03 -4.52
C PHE A 166 3.34 3.80 -5.23
N ALA A 167 4.47 3.27 -4.76
CA ALA A 167 5.12 2.11 -5.33
C ALA A 167 4.22 0.85 -5.31
N LEU A 168 3.43 0.65 -4.23
CA LEU A 168 2.48 -0.45 -4.12
C LEU A 168 1.32 -0.34 -5.13
N ASN A 169 0.97 0.86 -5.57
CA ASN A 169 -0.13 1.11 -6.51
C ASN A 169 0.32 1.29 -7.96
N ALA A 170 1.60 1.54 -8.20
CA ALA A 170 2.13 1.78 -9.54
C ALA A 170 2.37 0.50 -10.38
N LYS A 171 1.94 -0.67 -9.97
CA LYS A 171 1.94 -1.98 -10.67
C LYS A 171 3.04 -2.16 -11.71
#